data_445b345f9d593d974eae82ad3a8a2b87
#
_entry.id   445b345f9d593d974eae82ad3a8a2b87
#
_cell.length_a   1.000
_cell.length_b   1.000
_cell.length_c   1.000
_cell.angle_alpha   90.00
_cell.angle_beta   90.00
_cell.angle_gamma   90.00
#
_symmetry.space_group_name_H-M   'P 1'
#
loop_
_entity.id
_entity.type
_entity.pdbx_description
1 polymer ?
#
loop_
_entity_poly.entity_id
_entity_poly.type
_entity_poly.pdbx_seq_one_letter_code
_entity_poly.pdbx_strand_id
1 'polypeptide(L)'
;MDPGRPVHYEGVFQNRAYEDSISDMESQMYAPPERVEAYLRDNPRKPFILCEYMHDMGNSLGGLKSYMDLLDRYEMYQGGYIWDFIDQALFVRDEVTGREVLRYGGDFDDRPSDYEFSGNGILFADRTPKPALQEVRYYYGQHET
;
A
#
# COMPACT_ATOMS: atom_id res chain seq x y z
N MET A 1 1.72 -5.05 26.16
CA MET A 1 2.33 -4.66 24.89
C MET A 1 3.69 -5.32 24.77
N ASP A 2 4.10 -5.76 23.59
CA ASP A 2 5.44 -6.32 23.35
C ASP A 2 6.45 -5.16 23.25
N PRO A 3 7.36 -4.98 24.23
CA PRO A 3 8.32 -3.87 24.21
C PRO A 3 9.48 -4.08 23.23
N GLY A 4 9.57 -5.26 22.62
CA GLY A 4 10.63 -5.60 21.68
C GLY A 4 10.35 -5.24 20.21
N ARG A 5 9.16 -4.70 19.90
CA ARG A 5 8.78 -4.35 18.53
C ARG A 5 8.39 -2.88 18.43
N PRO A 6 8.83 -2.18 17.36
CA PRO A 6 8.38 -0.82 17.12
C PRO A 6 6.87 -0.78 16.85
N VAL A 7 6.22 0.25 17.32
CA VAL A 7 4.80 0.51 17.12
C VAL A 7 4.66 1.43 15.92
N HIS A 8 3.81 1.05 14.97
CA HIS A 8 3.42 1.85 13.83
C HIS A 8 1.93 2.20 13.92
N TYR A 9 1.62 3.49 13.82
CA TYR A 9 0.26 3.99 13.71
C TYR A 9 0.19 5.10 12.67
N GLU A 10 -0.58 4.89 11.61
CA GLU A 10 -0.69 5.81 10.48
C GLU A 10 -1.31 7.16 10.84
N GLY A 11 -2.20 7.18 11.81
CA GLY A 11 -2.96 8.39 12.20
C GLY A 11 -2.13 9.50 12.84
N VAL A 12 -0.85 9.29 13.15
CA VAL A 12 0.03 10.35 13.69
C VAL A 12 0.16 11.54 12.75
N PHE A 13 0.07 11.31 11.45
CA PHE A 13 0.07 12.37 10.45
C PHE A 13 -1.15 13.29 10.56
N GLN A 14 -2.30 12.74 10.93
CA GLN A 14 -3.56 13.48 11.04
C GLN A 14 -3.67 14.24 12.36
N ASN A 15 -3.06 13.74 13.43
CA ASN A 15 -3.08 14.39 14.74
C ASN A 15 -1.71 14.35 15.41
N ARG A 16 -0.95 15.42 15.23
CA ARG A 16 0.41 15.58 15.73
C ARG A 16 0.54 15.63 17.25
N ALA A 17 -0.56 15.86 17.97
CA ALA A 17 -0.54 15.84 19.44
C ALA A 17 -0.10 14.50 20.03
N TYR A 18 -0.20 13.41 19.25
CA TYR A 18 0.15 12.06 19.67
C TYR A 18 1.44 11.53 19.04
N GLU A 19 2.13 12.31 18.22
CA GLU A 19 3.27 11.83 17.45
C GLU A 19 4.38 11.19 18.30
N ASP A 20 4.63 11.69 19.51
CA ASP A 20 5.69 11.19 20.39
C ASP A 20 5.21 10.08 21.34
N SER A 21 3.91 9.78 21.41
CA SER A 21 3.34 8.87 22.40
C SER A 21 2.78 7.57 21.87
N ILE A 22 2.42 7.48 20.60
CA ILE A 22 1.69 6.32 20.06
C ILE A 22 2.32 5.64 18.86
N SER A 23 3.36 6.22 18.28
CA SER A 23 4.06 5.61 17.14
C SER A 23 5.55 5.85 17.23
N ASP A 24 6.34 4.82 16.95
CA ASP A 24 7.80 4.90 16.85
C ASP A 24 8.23 5.36 15.44
N MET A 25 7.31 5.45 14.51
CA MET A 25 7.53 5.81 13.11
C MET A 25 6.72 7.03 12.70
N GLU A 26 7.26 7.84 11.80
CA GLU A 26 6.48 8.76 10.98
C GLU A 26 5.78 7.96 9.90
N SER A 27 4.50 8.23 9.68
CA SER A 27 3.71 7.49 8.70
C SER A 27 2.78 8.43 7.94
N GLN A 28 2.73 8.26 6.63
CA GLN A 28 1.81 8.99 5.77
C GLN A 28 1.23 8.06 4.70
N MET A 29 0.00 8.37 4.29
CA MET A 29 -0.71 7.69 3.22
C MET A 29 -0.51 8.48 1.92
N TYR A 30 -0.07 7.81 0.86
CA TYR A 30 0.09 8.37 -0.50
C TYR A 30 0.90 9.67 -0.59
N ALA A 31 1.84 9.90 0.32
CA ALA A 31 2.74 11.05 0.19
C ALA A 31 3.62 10.90 -1.05
N PRO A 32 3.71 11.92 -1.93
CA PRO A 32 4.58 11.86 -3.10
C PRO A 32 6.06 11.87 -2.70
N PRO A 33 6.97 11.39 -3.56
CA PRO A 33 8.40 11.26 -3.24
C PRO A 33 9.05 12.55 -2.72
N GLU A 34 8.67 13.70 -3.28
CA GLU A 34 9.21 15.01 -2.88
C GLU A 34 8.84 15.36 -1.44
N ARG A 35 7.66 14.96 -0.99
CA ARG A 35 7.20 15.17 0.38
C ARG A 35 7.91 14.25 1.36
N VAL A 36 8.10 12.99 0.97
CA VAL A 36 8.90 12.03 1.74
C VAL A 36 10.32 12.54 1.89
N GLU A 37 10.94 12.95 0.78
CA GLU A 37 12.31 13.48 0.78
C GLU A 37 12.45 14.75 1.61
N ALA A 38 11.46 15.64 1.59
CA ALA A 38 11.47 16.85 2.42
C ALA A 38 11.54 16.51 3.93
N TYR A 39 10.77 15.52 4.38
CA TYR A 39 10.86 15.02 5.75
C TYR A 39 12.24 14.43 6.07
N LEU A 40 12.77 13.60 5.16
CA LEU A 40 14.06 12.92 5.35
C LEU A 40 15.25 13.87 5.39
N ARG A 41 15.16 15.02 4.73
CA ARG A 41 16.19 16.06 4.73
C ARG A 41 16.18 16.95 5.97
N ASP A 42 15.08 16.98 6.70
CA ASP A 42 14.89 17.86 7.88
C ASP A 42 15.34 17.19 9.20
N ASN A 43 16.42 16.42 9.15
CA ASN A 43 17.00 15.74 10.30
C ASN A 43 15.95 14.98 11.14
N PRO A 44 15.25 14.00 10.55
CA PRO A 44 14.12 13.33 11.17
C PRO A 44 14.52 12.56 12.43
N ARG A 45 13.67 12.62 13.46
CA ARG A 45 13.86 11.85 14.71
C ARG A 45 13.33 10.42 14.62
N LYS A 46 12.43 10.14 13.69
CA LYS A 46 11.77 8.85 13.51
C LYS A 46 11.95 8.35 12.08
N PRO A 47 12.07 7.04 11.90
CA PRO A 47 12.04 6.46 10.56
C PRO A 47 10.69 6.73 9.90
N PHE A 48 10.71 6.89 8.58
CA PHE A 48 9.52 7.17 7.77
C PHE A 48 9.07 5.92 7.02
N ILE A 49 7.78 5.64 7.08
CA ILE A 49 7.15 4.58 6.31
C ILE A 49 5.86 5.09 5.65
N LEU A 50 5.60 4.70 4.41
CA LEU A 50 4.32 4.93 3.78
C LEU A 50 3.36 3.81 4.17
N CYS A 51 2.30 4.14 4.94
CA CYS A 51 1.29 3.15 5.33
C CYS A 51 0.51 2.62 4.14
N GLU A 52 0.37 3.45 3.10
CA GLU A 52 -0.13 3.07 1.78
C GLU A 52 0.56 3.90 0.71
N TYR A 53 0.90 3.27 -0.42
CA TYR A 53 1.39 3.95 -1.63
C TYR A 53 1.13 3.09 -2.87
N MET A 54 1.39 3.64 -4.05
CA MET A 54 1.32 2.91 -5.32
C MET A 54 -0.05 2.24 -5.54
N HIS A 55 -1.13 2.99 -5.31
CA HIS A 55 -2.51 2.52 -5.48
C HIS A 55 -2.73 1.92 -6.88
N ASP A 56 -2.99 0.60 -6.96
CA ASP A 56 -3.07 -0.15 -8.22
C ASP A 56 -4.51 -0.38 -8.70
N MET A 57 -5.31 0.67 -8.75
CA MET A 57 -6.64 0.61 -9.35
C MET A 57 -6.57 0.88 -10.86
N GLY A 58 -7.00 -0.08 -11.67
CA GLY A 58 -6.93 0.02 -13.12
C GLY A 58 -5.49 -0.02 -13.63
N ASN A 59 -5.01 1.08 -14.19
CA ASN A 59 -3.63 1.23 -14.72
C ASN A 59 -2.92 2.42 -14.06
N SER A 60 -2.94 2.47 -12.75
CA SER A 60 -2.48 3.63 -11.97
C SER A 60 -1.10 3.45 -11.33
N LEU A 61 -0.65 2.22 -11.08
CA LEU A 61 0.68 1.97 -10.52
C LEU A 61 1.76 2.29 -11.56
N GLY A 62 2.76 3.08 -11.14
CA GLY A 62 3.91 3.45 -11.97
C GLY A 62 4.80 4.46 -11.26
N GLY A 63 6.07 4.55 -11.66
CA GLY A 63 7.03 5.46 -11.06
C GLY A 63 7.58 5.00 -9.70
N LEU A 64 7.51 3.72 -9.40
CA LEU A 64 8.03 3.11 -8.15
C LEU A 64 9.51 3.45 -7.93
N LYS A 65 10.28 3.60 -9.02
CA LYS A 65 11.69 4.00 -8.97
C LYS A 65 11.94 5.21 -8.07
N SER A 66 11.09 6.22 -8.14
CA SER A 66 11.28 7.46 -7.37
C SER A 66 11.26 7.24 -5.86
N TYR A 67 10.47 6.27 -5.39
CA TYR A 67 10.44 5.87 -3.98
C TYR A 67 11.63 4.96 -3.63
N MET A 68 12.00 4.04 -4.53
CA MET A 68 13.13 3.14 -4.28
C MET A 68 14.46 3.88 -4.23
N ASP A 69 14.65 4.92 -5.06
CA ASP A 69 15.83 5.79 -5.01
C ASP A 69 15.97 6.50 -3.65
N LEU A 70 14.88 6.67 -2.88
CA LEU A 70 14.93 7.21 -1.52
C LEU A 70 15.45 6.20 -0.51
N LEU A 71 15.16 4.90 -0.69
CA LEU A 71 15.71 3.83 0.15
C LEU A 71 17.25 3.80 0.06
N ASP A 72 17.79 3.96 -1.14
CA ASP A 72 19.24 3.96 -1.36
C ASP A 72 19.94 5.18 -0.76
N ARG A 73 19.22 6.29 -0.58
CA ARG A 73 19.79 7.57 -0.15
C ARG A 73 19.60 7.90 1.33
N TYR A 74 18.56 7.35 1.96
CA TYR A 74 18.17 7.76 3.30
C TYR A 74 17.88 6.56 4.20
N GLU A 75 18.73 6.30 5.17
CA GLU A 75 18.57 5.20 6.17
C GLU A 75 17.26 5.31 6.96
N MET A 76 16.75 6.52 7.14
CA MET A 76 15.50 6.75 7.87
C MET A 76 14.25 6.47 7.04
N TYR A 77 14.36 6.16 5.75
CA TYR A 77 13.23 5.75 4.93
C TYR A 77 13.11 4.21 4.92
N GLN A 78 11.95 3.71 5.31
CA GLN A 78 11.68 2.28 5.46
C GLN A 78 10.78 1.72 4.33
N GLY A 79 10.54 2.51 3.27
CA GLY A 79 9.68 2.10 2.17
C GLY A 79 8.20 2.31 2.45
N GLY A 80 7.38 1.36 2.02
CA GLY A 80 5.92 1.48 2.17
C GLY A 80 5.18 0.20 1.78
N TYR A 81 3.87 0.22 2.03
CA TYR A 81 2.97 -0.87 1.69
C TYR A 81 2.17 -0.51 0.45
N ILE A 82 2.28 -1.32 -0.60
CA ILE A 82 1.51 -1.13 -1.82
C ILE A 82 0.03 -1.39 -1.52
N TRP A 83 -0.84 -0.50 -1.94
CA TRP A 83 -2.26 -0.72 -1.96
C TRP A 83 -2.70 -1.15 -3.37
N ASP A 84 -2.95 -2.45 -3.67
CA ASP A 84 -3.00 -3.48 -2.64
C ASP A 84 -2.34 -4.77 -3.20
N PHE A 85 -2.32 -5.85 -2.47
CA PHE A 85 -1.65 -7.09 -2.90
C PHE A 85 -2.47 -7.89 -3.91
N ILE A 86 -3.80 -8.04 -3.66
CA ILE A 86 -4.68 -8.87 -4.48
C ILE A 86 -6.07 -8.26 -4.57
N ASP A 87 -6.68 -8.30 -5.74
CA ASP A 87 -8.05 -7.86 -5.93
C ASP A 87 -9.00 -8.58 -4.97
N GLN A 88 -9.81 -7.79 -4.26
CA GLN A 88 -10.75 -8.27 -3.24
C GLN A 88 -12.05 -8.71 -3.90
N ALA A 89 -12.02 -9.84 -4.59
CA ALA A 89 -13.18 -10.42 -5.26
C ALA A 89 -13.28 -11.93 -4.99
N LEU A 90 -14.50 -12.46 -5.04
CA LEU A 90 -14.82 -13.87 -4.81
C LEU A 90 -15.33 -14.51 -6.09
N PHE A 91 -14.87 -15.73 -6.36
CA PHE A 91 -15.48 -16.56 -7.39
C PHE A 91 -16.85 -17.05 -6.92
N VAL A 92 -17.87 -16.79 -7.71
CA VAL A 92 -19.23 -17.29 -7.49
C VAL A 92 -19.78 -17.89 -8.77
N ARG A 93 -20.66 -18.86 -8.63
CA ARG A 93 -21.41 -19.39 -9.75
C ARG A 93 -22.62 -18.50 -9.99
N ASP A 94 -22.64 -17.85 -11.14
CA ASP A 94 -23.78 -17.02 -11.54
C ASP A 94 -25.01 -17.88 -11.78
N GLU A 95 -26.12 -17.57 -11.12
CA GLU A 95 -27.34 -18.42 -11.13
C GLU A 95 -28.05 -18.39 -12.48
N VAL A 96 -27.87 -17.33 -13.28
CA VAL A 96 -28.55 -17.19 -14.57
C VAL A 96 -27.77 -17.89 -15.67
N THR A 97 -26.46 -17.68 -15.72
CA THR A 97 -25.61 -18.22 -16.80
C THR A 97 -24.96 -19.54 -16.46
N GLY A 98 -24.93 -19.92 -15.17
CA GLY A 98 -24.25 -21.09 -14.65
C GLY A 98 -22.71 -21.02 -14.74
N ARG A 99 -22.15 -19.86 -15.13
CA ARG A 99 -20.72 -19.63 -15.26
C ARG A 99 -20.13 -19.19 -13.93
N GLU A 100 -18.85 -19.46 -13.75
CA GLU A 100 -18.07 -18.87 -12.69
C GLU A 100 -17.71 -17.41 -13.07
N VAL A 101 -18.00 -16.48 -12.16
CA VAL A 101 -17.75 -15.05 -12.33
C VAL A 101 -17.14 -14.49 -11.05
N LEU A 102 -16.37 -13.40 -11.18
CA LEU A 102 -15.89 -12.67 -10.02
C LEU A 102 -16.93 -11.64 -9.57
N ARG A 103 -17.15 -11.56 -8.27
CA ARG A 103 -17.98 -10.56 -7.62
C ARG A 103 -17.24 -9.91 -6.45
N TYR A 104 -17.48 -8.64 -6.22
CA TYR A 104 -16.95 -7.88 -5.08
C TYR A 104 -18.09 -7.26 -4.26
N GLY A 105 -17.76 -6.58 -3.19
CA GLY A 105 -18.73 -5.94 -2.30
C GLY A 105 -19.70 -5.02 -3.06
N GLY A 106 -20.99 -5.16 -2.78
CA GLY A 106 -22.10 -4.55 -3.50
C GLY A 106 -22.79 -5.47 -4.48
N ASP A 107 -22.13 -6.52 -4.96
CA ASP A 107 -22.71 -7.55 -5.85
C ASP A 107 -23.54 -8.62 -5.10
N PHE A 108 -23.49 -8.59 -3.78
CA PHE A 108 -24.16 -9.54 -2.87
C PHE A 108 -25.34 -8.90 -2.13
N ASP A 109 -25.93 -7.83 -2.66
CA ASP A 109 -26.91 -6.99 -1.98
C ASP A 109 -26.43 -6.40 -0.64
N ASP A 110 -25.13 -6.36 -0.44
CA ASP A 110 -24.43 -5.82 0.72
C ASP A 110 -24.13 -4.32 0.51
N ARG A 111 -24.58 -3.48 1.43
CA ARG A 111 -24.37 -2.03 1.38
C ARG A 111 -24.16 -1.47 2.79
N PRO A 112 -23.29 -0.47 2.96
CA PRO A 112 -22.48 0.21 1.94
C PRO A 112 -21.33 -0.65 1.41
N SER A 113 -20.79 -0.27 0.22
CA SER A 113 -19.67 -0.95 -0.43
C SER A 113 -18.81 0.07 -1.21
N ASP A 114 -17.53 -0.22 -1.33
CA ASP A 114 -16.57 0.59 -2.09
C ASP A 114 -16.48 0.18 -3.57
N TYR A 115 -17.28 -0.81 -3.99
CA TYR A 115 -17.41 -1.27 -5.39
C TYR A 115 -16.06 -1.54 -6.07
N GLU A 116 -15.76 -0.82 -7.16
CA GLU A 116 -14.54 -0.95 -7.97
C GLU A 116 -13.24 -0.69 -7.21
N PHE A 117 -13.30 -0.02 -6.06
CA PHE A 117 -12.16 0.12 -5.15
C PHE A 117 -11.74 -1.21 -4.49
N SER A 118 -12.43 -2.30 -4.79
CA SER A 118 -12.00 -3.67 -4.47
C SER A 118 -10.98 -4.23 -5.47
N GLY A 119 -10.79 -3.58 -6.63
CA GLY A 119 -9.88 -4.00 -7.72
C GLY A 119 -8.51 -3.32 -7.70
N ASN A 120 -7.85 -3.28 -6.54
CA ASN A 120 -6.61 -2.53 -6.31
C ASN A 120 -5.35 -3.40 -6.23
N GLY A 121 -5.48 -4.71 -6.38
CA GLY A 121 -4.36 -5.64 -6.22
C GLY A 121 -3.33 -5.55 -7.34
N ILE A 122 -2.06 -5.82 -7.04
CA ILE A 122 -1.01 -6.11 -8.03
C ILE A 122 -1.17 -7.51 -8.64
N LEU A 123 -2.07 -8.30 -8.05
CA LEU A 123 -2.56 -9.58 -8.56
C LEU A 123 -4.07 -9.50 -8.77
N PHE A 124 -4.57 -10.19 -9.79
CA PHE A 124 -6.01 -10.47 -9.91
C PHE A 124 -6.48 -11.37 -8.76
N ALA A 125 -7.79 -11.44 -8.54
CA ALA A 125 -8.38 -12.26 -7.47
C ALA A 125 -8.05 -13.76 -7.59
N ASP A 126 -7.78 -14.27 -8.78
CA ASP A 126 -7.30 -15.64 -9.06
C ASP A 126 -5.79 -15.81 -8.87
N ARG A 127 -5.10 -14.76 -8.41
CA ARG A 127 -3.65 -14.64 -8.20
C ARG A 127 -2.81 -14.59 -9.47
N THR A 128 -3.41 -14.42 -10.63
CA THR A 128 -2.62 -14.13 -11.82
C THR A 128 -2.01 -12.72 -11.73
N PRO A 129 -0.74 -12.56 -12.15
CA PRO A 129 -0.06 -11.26 -12.08
C PRO A 129 -0.70 -10.20 -12.97
N LYS A 130 -0.91 -9.00 -12.45
CA LYS A 130 -1.16 -7.82 -13.29
C LYS A 130 0.16 -7.29 -13.87
N PRO A 131 0.12 -6.52 -14.96
CA PRO A 131 1.33 -5.96 -15.58
C PRO A 131 2.21 -5.16 -14.62
N ALA A 132 1.61 -4.42 -13.69
CA ALA A 132 2.29 -3.62 -12.68
C ALA A 132 3.22 -4.44 -11.76
N LEU A 133 2.92 -5.72 -11.53
CA LEU A 133 3.78 -6.59 -10.73
C LEU A 133 5.20 -6.71 -11.28
N GLN A 134 5.41 -6.51 -12.58
CA GLN A 134 6.75 -6.57 -13.17
C GLN A 134 7.65 -5.44 -12.65
N GLU A 135 7.11 -4.23 -12.50
CA GLU A 135 7.82 -3.10 -11.91
C GLU A 135 8.14 -3.36 -10.43
N VAL A 136 7.14 -3.82 -9.67
CA VAL A 136 7.30 -4.16 -8.26
C VAL A 136 8.39 -5.24 -8.08
N ARG A 137 8.31 -6.33 -8.85
CA ARG A 137 9.29 -7.42 -8.78
C ARG A 137 10.70 -6.95 -9.11
N TYR A 138 10.84 -6.07 -10.10
CA TYR A 138 12.14 -5.54 -10.50
C TYR A 138 12.77 -4.73 -9.37
N TYR A 139 12.05 -3.77 -8.81
CA TYR A 139 12.62 -2.88 -7.79
C TYR A 139 12.75 -3.54 -6.42
N TYR A 140 11.75 -4.29 -5.98
CA TYR A 140 11.83 -4.98 -4.69
C TYR A 140 12.92 -6.04 -4.67
N GLY A 141 13.13 -6.76 -5.78
CA GLY A 141 14.20 -7.76 -5.90
C GLY A 141 15.62 -7.18 -5.82
N GLN A 142 15.79 -5.86 -5.91
CA GLN A 142 17.10 -5.22 -5.72
C GLN A 142 17.46 -5.00 -4.25
N HIS A 143 16.49 -5.13 -3.35
CA HIS A 143 16.62 -4.92 -1.90
C HIS A 143 16.41 -6.21 -1.11
N GLU A 144 16.56 -7.38 -1.74
CA GLU A 144 16.55 -8.66 -1.03
C GLU A 144 17.77 -8.73 -0.09
N THR A 145 17.51 -9.00 1.18
CA THR A 145 18.54 -9.17 2.24
C THR A 145 18.88 -10.62 2.47
#